data_1e01157b7bf5fd7e173be209f34f2ee5
#
_entry.id   1e01157b7bf5fd7e173be209f34f2ee5
#
_cell.length_a   1.000
_cell.length_b   1.000
_cell.length_c   1.000
_cell.angle_alpha   90.00
_cell.angle_beta   90.00
_cell.angle_gamma   90.00
#
_symmetry.space_group_name_H-M   'P 1'
#
loop_
_entity.id
_entity.type
_entity.pdbx_description
1 polymer ?
#
loop_
_entity_poly.entity_id
_entity_poly.type
_entity_poly.pdbx_seq_one_letter_code
_entity_poly.pdbx_strand_id
1 'polypeptide(L)'
;MKQFTQSQVLQARKRITPDIIKALIAVNNDVINNPVLVPEIGCATWNHYFFCPDHSVRLIWDRHSPGLHRCPIDHASFAGEPYDGAWWRWLNGLNAKACYELAVLWLLTNEPHYLNKVRDVLMQYAQYYPDYQEHGGIPYNGPGKANAQTLCEANCHTDFARGFDIIRTTLTAEEDQYIAERLLRSGAEFLMKHRCNQIHNHEVKISTAIGIIGAVLDDNVYLEFAINSQYGLRYQLEHALMPDGMWFEGSLHYHFYALQGFFTYEKMASGSDYSLLKTAYYPKMLSVPLTQLMPDMTLPKINDCVNGQEKLTHTDIYEYAWWYYGTPEYGQLLKQIYSQRPRNSIDALFYG
;
A
#
# COMPACT_ATOMS: atom_id res chain seq x y z
N MET A 1 15.68 8.93 6.09
CA MET A 1 14.92 8.29 4.99
C MET A 1 15.57 6.96 4.65
N LYS A 2 14.80 5.88 4.69
CA LYS A 2 15.26 4.51 4.45
C LYS A 2 14.95 4.04 3.02
N GLN A 3 13.80 4.46 2.49
CA GLN A 3 13.28 3.95 1.22
C GLN A 3 14.13 4.37 0.01
N PHE A 4 14.67 5.57 -0.01
CA PHE A 4 15.42 6.10 -1.15
C PHE A 4 16.78 6.62 -0.73
N THR A 5 17.80 6.29 -1.49
CA THR A 5 19.14 6.90 -1.36
C THR A 5 19.13 8.30 -1.96
N GLN A 6 20.08 9.13 -1.52
CA GLN A 6 20.24 10.47 -2.09
C GLN A 6 20.49 10.46 -3.60
N SER A 7 21.22 9.45 -4.09
CA SER A 7 21.46 9.27 -5.53
C SER A 7 20.17 8.99 -6.29
N GLN A 8 19.29 8.11 -5.76
CA GLN A 8 17.99 7.82 -6.36
C GLN A 8 17.10 9.05 -6.40
N VAL A 9 17.06 9.85 -5.33
CA VAL A 9 16.31 11.12 -5.31
C VAL A 9 16.80 12.08 -6.39
N LEU A 10 18.13 12.24 -6.53
CA LEU A 10 18.70 13.08 -7.57
C LEU A 10 18.36 12.59 -8.99
N GLN A 11 18.36 11.29 -9.22
CA GLN A 11 17.94 10.71 -10.50
C GLN A 11 16.44 10.91 -10.75
N ALA A 12 15.61 10.66 -9.74
CA ALA A 12 14.16 10.86 -9.85
C ALA A 12 13.80 12.33 -10.18
N ARG A 13 14.51 13.29 -9.58
CA ARG A 13 14.36 14.73 -9.90
C ARG A 13 14.73 15.08 -11.34
N LYS A 14 15.62 14.33 -11.96
CA LYS A 14 15.95 14.52 -13.39
C LYS A 14 14.93 13.88 -14.33
N ARG A 15 14.21 12.84 -13.86
CA ARG A 15 13.24 12.08 -14.66
C ARG A 15 11.82 12.60 -14.54
N ILE A 16 11.52 13.35 -13.47
CA ILE A 16 10.16 13.85 -13.27
C ILE A 16 9.79 14.86 -14.35
N THR A 17 8.57 14.74 -14.86
CA THR A 17 8.00 15.62 -15.87
C THR A 17 6.76 16.31 -15.34
N PRO A 18 6.33 17.46 -15.95
CA PRO A 18 5.07 18.11 -15.59
C PRO A 18 3.85 17.19 -15.67
N ASP A 19 3.83 16.25 -16.61
CA ASP A 19 2.72 15.30 -16.76
C ASP A 19 2.67 14.29 -15.61
N ILE A 20 3.83 13.83 -15.11
CA ILE A 20 3.91 12.95 -13.93
C ILE A 20 3.42 13.70 -12.68
N ILE A 21 3.88 14.94 -12.49
CA ILE A 21 3.42 15.79 -11.37
C ILE A 21 1.90 15.97 -11.45
N LYS A 22 1.37 16.34 -12.63
CA LYS A 22 -0.06 16.51 -12.85
C LYS A 22 -0.87 15.24 -12.56
N ALA A 23 -0.37 14.07 -12.96
CA ALA A 23 -1.01 12.80 -12.69
C ALA A 23 -1.06 12.50 -11.18
N LEU A 24 0.04 12.69 -10.45
CA LEU A 24 0.09 12.51 -8.99
C LEU A 24 -0.81 13.51 -8.24
N ILE A 25 -0.87 14.76 -8.70
CA ILE A 25 -1.80 15.75 -8.15
C ILE A 25 -3.24 15.32 -8.39
N ALA A 26 -3.58 14.85 -9.59
CA ALA A 26 -4.95 14.47 -9.94
C ALA A 26 -5.50 13.36 -9.05
N VAL A 27 -4.70 12.34 -8.75
CA VAL A 27 -5.13 11.22 -7.88
C VAL A 27 -5.23 11.61 -6.41
N ASN A 28 -4.54 12.68 -5.99
CA ASN A 28 -4.55 13.21 -4.62
C ASN A 28 -5.33 14.51 -4.47
N ASN A 29 -6.03 14.94 -5.54
CA ASN A 29 -6.71 16.25 -5.60
C ASN A 29 -7.67 16.49 -4.44
N ASP A 30 -8.37 15.45 -3.99
CA ASP A 30 -9.28 15.54 -2.87
C ASP A 30 -8.55 15.93 -1.56
N VAL A 31 -7.46 15.25 -1.24
CA VAL A 31 -6.69 15.52 -0.01
C VAL A 31 -5.94 16.84 -0.10
N ILE A 32 -5.42 17.19 -1.27
CA ILE A 32 -4.67 18.45 -1.48
C ILE A 32 -5.56 19.67 -1.22
N ASN A 33 -6.75 19.69 -1.80
CA ASN A 33 -7.59 20.88 -1.87
C ASN A 33 -8.60 21.03 -0.73
N ASN A 34 -8.70 20.04 0.15
CA ASN A 34 -9.62 20.10 1.28
C ASN A 34 -8.85 20.09 2.62
N PRO A 35 -9.45 20.61 3.70
CA PRO A 35 -8.93 20.38 5.04
C PRO A 35 -8.74 18.90 5.33
N VAL A 36 -7.74 18.54 6.11
CA VAL A 36 -7.58 17.16 6.56
C VAL A 36 -8.81 16.75 7.35
N LEU A 37 -9.36 15.60 7.03
CA LEU A 37 -10.50 15.01 7.72
C LEU A 37 -10.09 13.60 8.16
N VAL A 38 -10.06 13.39 9.47
CA VAL A 38 -9.74 12.12 10.11
C VAL A 38 -10.88 11.80 11.07
N PRO A 39 -11.38 10.55 11.14
CA PRO A 39 -12.43 10.23 12.08
C PRO A 39 -11.93 10.39 13.52
N GLU A 40 -12.75 10.99 14.39
CA GLU A 40 -12.42 11.12 15.83
C GLU A 40 -12.62 9.81 16.59
N ILE A 41 -13.41 8.89 16.03
CA ILE A 41 -13.67 7.55 16.57
C ILE A 41 -13.44 6.49 15.48
N GLY A 42 -13.11 5.27 15.89
CA GLY A 42 -13.06 4.13 14.98
C GLY A 42 -14.46 3.72 14.54
N CYS A 43 -14.83 4.01 13.30
CA CYS A 43 -16.20 3.83 12.81
C CYS A 43 -16.27 3.21 11.39
N ALA A 44 -15.13 2.83 10.80
CA ALA A 44 -15.14 2.28 9.46
C ALA A 44 -15.73 0.86 9.41
N THR A 45 -16.39 0.54 8.30
CA THR A 45 -16.82 -0.83 7.95
C THR A 45 -16.07 -1.33 6.72
N TRP A 46 -16.40 -2.53 6.23
CA TRP A 46 -15.74 -3.12 5.08
C TRP A 46 -16.09 -2.37 3.79
N ASN A 47 -15.12 -2.05 2.96
CA ASN A 47 -15.30 -1.29 1.71
C ASN A 47 -16.24 -1.96 0.70
N HIS A 48 -16.43 -3.28 0.76
CA HIS A 48 -17.38 -4.01 -0.09
C HIS A 48 -18.85 -3.69 0.23
N TYR A 49 -19.14 -3.03 1.35
CA TYR A 49 -20.47 -2.51 1.62
C TYR A 49 -20.78 -1.19 0.88
N PHE A 50 -19.78 -0.56 0.26
CA PHE A 50 -19.99 0.69 -0.50
C PHE A 50 -20.46 0.41 -1.94
N PHE A 51 -21.48 -0.45 -2.07
CA PHE A 51 -22.08 -0.85 -3.35
C PHE A 51 -23.59 -0.75 -3.29
N CYS A 52 -24.20 -0.37 -4.43
CA CYS A 52 -25.65 -0.44 -4.60
C CYS A 52 -26.08 -1.91 -4.59
N PRO A 53 -27.03 -2.33 -3.71
CA PRO A 53 -27.46 -3.72 -3.65
C PRO A 53 -28.26 -4.16 -4.90
N ASP A 54 -28.96 -3.23 -5.56
CA ASP A 54 -29.79 -3.52 -6.72
C ASP A 54 -28.96 -3.62 -8.02
N HIS A 55 -27.91 -2.81 -8.14
CA HIS A 55 -27.12 -2.72 -9.38
C HIS A 55 -25.71 -3.31 -9.26
N SER A 56 -25.27 -3.69 -8.05
CA SER A 56 -23.92 -4.22 -7.81
C SER A 56 -22.78 -3.31 -8.31
N VAL A 57 -23.04 -2.00 -8.31
CA VAL A 57 -22.06 -0.96 -8.69
C VAL A 57 -21.66 -0.18 -7.47
N ARG A 58 -20.42 0.32 -7.48
CA ARG A 58 -19.91 1.17 -6.40
C ARG A 58 -20.73 2.45 -6.30
N LEU A 59 -21.09 2.85 -5.07
CA LEU A 59 -21.74 4.13 -4.80
C LEU A 59 -20.80 5.30 -5.12
N ILE A 60 -21.38 6.46 -5.42
CA ILE A 60 -20.63 7.69 -5.63
C ILE A 60 -20.02 8.12 -4.29
N TRP A 61 -18.69 8.17 -4.24
CA TRP A 61 -18.00 8.70 -3.07
C TRP A 61 -17.88 10.22 -3.19
N ASP A 62 -18.41 10.93 -2.20
CA ASP A 62 -18.34 12.40 -2.09
C ASP A 62 -17.84 12.74 -0.68
N ARG A 63 -16.70 13.45 -0.60
CA ARG A 63 -16.10 13.89 0.66
C ARG A 63 -17.06 14.70 1.53
N HIS A 64 -17.95 15.47 0.92
CA HIS A 64 -18.87 16.38 1.61
C HIS A 64 -20.19 15.70 2.04
N SER A 65 -20.34 14.42 1.75
CA SER A 65 -21.56 13.66 2.04
C SER A 65 -21.25 12.35 2.80
N PRO A 66 -20.72 12.41 4.04
CA PRO A 66 -20.33 11.22 4.79
C PRO A 66 -21.52 10.35 5.24
N GLY A 67 -22.72 10.88 5.24
CA GLY A 67 -23.95 10.19 5.67
C GLY A 67 -25.02 10.07 4.58
N LEU A 68 -24.67 10.33 3.31
CA LEU A 68 -25.61 10.18 2.19
C LEU A 68 -24.88 9.75 0.92
N HIS A 69 -25.16 8.54 0.44
CA HIS A 69 -24.49 7.91 -0.67
C HIS A 69 -25.45 7.60 -1.79
N ARG A 70 -25.02 7.73 -3.04
CA ARG A 70 -25.91 7.59 -4.20
C ARG A 70 -25.43 6.53 -5.17
N CYS A 71 -26.37 5.77 -5.70
CA CYS A 71 -26.13 4.88 -6.84
C CYS A 71 -25.86 5.70 -8.10
N PRO A 72 -24.81 5.41 -8.91
CA PRO A 72 -24.55 6.12 -10.14
C PRO A 72 -25.55 5.77 -11.27
N ILE A 73 -26.37 4.73 -11.13
CA ILE A 73 -27.30 4.24 -12.16
C ILE A 73 -28.67 4.93 -12.04
N ASP A 74 -29.31 4.82 -10.89
CA ASP A 74 -30.69 5.29 -10.66
C ASP A 74 -30.80 6.41 -9.63
N HIS A 75 -29.66 6.84 -9.06
CA HIS A 75 -29.57 7.86 -8.02
C HIS A 75 -30.27 7.50 -6.70
N ALA A 76 -30.62 6.22 -6.48
CA ALA A 76 -31.11 5.76 -5.20
C ALA A 76 -30.14 6.15 -4.07
N SER A 77 -30.71 6.57 -2.94
CA SER A 77 -29.94 7.09 -1.81
C SER A 77 -29.82 6.06 -0.70
N PHE A 78 -28.62 5.94 -0.11
CA PHE A 78 -28.27 5.05 0.98
C PHE A 78 -27.66 5.88 2.12
N ALA A 79 -27.99 5.55 3.38
CA ALA A 79 -27.48 6.25 4.55
C ALA A 79 -27.40 5.28 5.75
N GLY A 80 -26.62 5.66 6.75
CA GLY A 80 -26.39 4.82 7.93
C GLY A 80 -25.46 3.64 7.66
N GLU A 81 -25.33 2.77 8.66
CA GLU A 81 -24.49 1.56 8.51
C GLU A 81 -25.15 0.52 7.60
N PRO A 82 -24.36 -0.20 6.76
CA PRO A 82 -22.88 -0.19 6.72
C PRO A 82 -22.24 0.84 5.78
N TYR A 83 -23.03 1.68 5.11
CA TYR A 83 -22.57 2.58 4.05
C TYR A 83 -21.68 3.71 4.57
N ASP A 84 -22.09 4.34 5.69
CA ASP A 84 -21.33 5.44 6.30
C ASP A 84 -19.96 4.95 6.77
N GLY A 85 -19.90 3.80 7.41
CA GLY A 85 -18.63 3.19 7.79
C GLY A 85 -17.74 2.81 6.60
N ALA A 86 -18.34 2.34 5.49
CA ALA A 86 -17.59 2.04 4.26
C ALA A 86 -17.07 3.32 3.59
N TRP A 87 -17.78 4.44 3.69
CA TRP A 87 -17.31 5.76 3.27
C TRP A 87 -16.06 6.18 4.08
N TRP A 88 -16.07 6.03 5.42
CA TRP A 88 -14.92 6.29 6.29
C TRP A 88 -13.72 5.40 5.94
N ARG A 89 -13.96 4.14 5.57
CA ARG A 89 -12.90 3.24 5.09
C ARG A 89 -12.22 3.78 3.84
N TRP A 90 -13.01 4.35 2.91
CA TRP A 90 -12.46 5.01 1.70
C TRP A 90 -11.59 6.19 2.06
N LEU A 91 -12.08 7.08 2.93
CA LEU A 91 -11.35 8.26 3.37
C LEU A 91 -10.01 7.89 4.03
N ASN A 92 -10.01 6.90 4.92
CA ASN A 92 -8.79 6.42 5.57
C ASN A 92 -7.76 5.92 4.54
N GLY A 93 -8.21 5.19 3.53
CA GLY A 93 -7.36 4.75 2.43
C GLY A 93 -6.81 5.90 1.58
N LEU A 94 -7.63 6.90 1.26
CA LEU A 94 -7.20 8.10 0.54
C LEU A 94 -6.16 8.90 1.33
N ASN A 95 -6.40 9.12 2.62
CA ASN A 95 -5.45 9.83 3.48
C ASN A 95 -4.11 9.10 3.58
N ALA A 96 -4.13 7.78 3.81
CA ALA A 96 -2.91 6.99 3.91
C ALA A 96 -2.11 7.01 2.60
N LYS A 97 -2.76 6.75 1.47
CA LYS A 97 -2.12 6.82 0.15
C LYS A 97 -1.54 8.21 -0.12
N ALA A 98 -2.31 9.26 0.19
CA ALA A 98 -1.85 10.63 0.02
C ALA A 98 -0.63 10.95 0.88
N CYS A 99 -0.51 10.40 2.10
CA CYS A 99 0.69 10.57 2.92
C CYS A 99 1.96 10.17 2.17
N TYR A 100 1.96 9.01 1.53
CA TYR A 100 3.12 8.55 0.76
C TYR A 100 3.33 9.35 -0.53
N GLU A 101 2.29 9.50 -1.34
CA GLU A 101 2.41 10.13 -2.67
C GLU A 101 2.72 11.63 -2.58
N LEU A 102 2.15 12.36 -1.60
CA LEU A 102 2.48 13.77 -1.37
C LEU A 102 3.86 13.96 -0.75
N ALA A 103 4.31 13.03 0.10
CA ALA A 103 5.69 13.03 0.58
C ALA A 103 6.68 12.87 -0.58
N VAL A 104 6.39 11.99 -1.55
CA VAL A 104 7.19 11.86 -2.77
C VAL A 104 7.13 13.13 -3.62
N LEU A 105 5.95 13.73 -3.81
CA LEU A 105 5.82 15.00 -4.54
C LEU A 105 6.66 16.10 -3.88
N TRP A 106 6.58 16.25 -2.55
CA TRP A 106 7.44 17.18 -1.83
C TRP A 106 8.94 16.88 -2.05
N LEU A 107 9.34 15.60 -1.90
CA LEU A 107 10.72 15.16 -2.07
C LEU A 107 11.28 15.54 -3.45
N LEU A 108 10.43 15.51 -4.50
CA LEU A 108 10.83 15.77 -5.88
C LEU A 108 10.72 17.24 -6.29
N THR A 109 9.75 17.99 -5.74
CA THR A 109 9.44 19.37 -6.15
C THR A 109 9.89 20.43 -5.14
N ASN A 110 10.10 20.05 -3.87
CA ASN A 110 10.32 20.93 -2.70
C ASN A 110 9.13 21.88 -2.40
N GLU A 111 7.93 21.60 -2.92
CA GLU A 111 6.74 22.43 -2.68
C GLU A 111 6.21 22.23 -1.26
N PRO A 112 6.24 23.26 -0.38
CA PRO A 112 5.97 23.08 1.05
C PRO A 112 4.55 22.66 1.38
N HIS A 113 3.58 22.96 0.51
CA HIS A 113 2.19 22.61 0.77
C HIS A 113 1.94 21.09 0.79
N TYR A 114 2.71 20.29 0.02
CA TYR A 114 2.65 18.82 0.10
C TYR A 114 3.19 18.32 1.44
N LEU A 115 4.35 18.83 1.88
CA LEU A 115 4.93 18.52 3.18
C LEU A 115 3.95 18.82 4.33
N ASN A 116 3.36 20.01 4.33
CA ASN A 116 2.42 20.42 5.36
C ASN A 116 1.20 19.48 5.41
N LYS A 117 0.68 19.10 4.23
CA LYS A 117 -0.45 18.18 4.16
C LYS A 117 -0.12 16.81 4.74
N VAL A 118 1.03 16.23 4.41
CA VAL A 118 1.49 14.95 4.98
C VAL A 118 1.63 15.04 6.50
N ARG A 119 2.29 16.10 6.98
CA ARG A 119 2.44 16.36 8.42
C ARG A 119 1.08 16.44 9.12
N ASP A 120 0.14 17.20 8.57
CA ASP A 120 -1.19 17.39 9.15
C ASP A 120 -1.98 16.07 9.23
N VAL A 121 -1.92 15.24 8.18
CA VAL A 121 -2.56 13.91 8.19
C VAL A 121 -1.95 13.02 9.27
N LEU A 122 -0.63 12.91 9.32
CA LEU A 122 0.05 12.07 10.31
C LEU A 122 -0.21 12.52 11.75
N MET A 123 -0.18 13.83 12.00
CA MET A 123 -0.45 14.40 13.34
C MET A 123 -1.89 14.14 13.78
N GLN A 124 -2.89 14.29 12.89
CA GLN A 124 -4.28 14.04 13.24
C GLN A 124 -4.55 12.55 13.49
N TYR A 125 -3.99 11.63 12.66
CA TYR A 125 -4.10 10.21 12.98
C TYR A 125 -3.39 9.88 14.31
N ALA A 126 -2.21 10.42 14.58
CA ALA A 126 -1.51 10.24 15.85
C ALA A 126 -2.34 10.75 17.05
N GLN A 127 -3.16 11.78 16.85
CA GLN A 127 -4.06 12.30 17.88
C GLN A 127 -5.12 11.29 18.28
N TYR A 128 -5.81 10.67 17.33
CA TYR A 128 -7.01 9.87 17.60
C TYR A 128 -6.76 8.35 17.60
N TYR A 129 -5.79 7.88 16.85
CA TYR A 129 -5.58 6.44 16.62
C TYR A 129 -5.42 5.58 17.87
N PRO A 130 -4.68 5.98 18.92
CA PRO A 130 -4.57 5.17 20.13
C PRO A 130 -5.91 4.90 20.81
N ASP A 131 -6.83 5.85 20.71
CA ASP A 131 -8.12 5.85 21.41
C ASP A 131 -9.24 5.20 20.59
N TYR A 132 -8.99 4.84 19.32
CA TYR A 132 -9.95 4.08 18.53
C TYR A 132 -10.20 2.72 19.15
N GLN A 133 -11.46 2.36 19.30
CA GLN A 133 -11.85 1.04 19.76
C GLN A 133 -11.62 -0.01 18.67
N GLU A 134 -11.19 -1.20 19.09
CA GLU A 134 -11.13 -2.35 18.23
C GLU A 134 -12.55 -2.76 17.81
N HIS A 135 -12.79 -2.89 16.50
CA HIS A 135 -14.12 -3.22 15.97
C HIS A 135 -14.02 -3.96 14.65
N GLY A 136 -15.15 -4.37 14.11
CA GLY A 136 -15.25 -5.12 12.86
C GLY A 136 -14.92 -6.60 13.10
N GLY A 137 -14.05 -7.15 12.26
CA GLY A 137 -13.80 -8.59 12.22
C GLY A 137 -14.78 -9.25 11.27
N ILE A 138 -14.36 -9.33 9.98
CA ILE A 138 -15.08 -10.10 8.99
C ILE A 138 -14.64 -11.56 9.15
N PRO A 139 -15.48 -12.56 8.88
CA PRO A 139 -15.04 -13.96 8.92
C PRO A 139 -13.70 -14.12 8.20
N TYR A 140 -12.74 -14.76 8.86
CA TYR A 140 -11.35 -14.99 8.41
C TYR A 140 -10.37 -13.80 8.56
N ASN A 141 -10.81 -12.65 9.06
CA ASN A 141 -9.94 -11.48 9.24
C ASN A 141 -10.07 -10.93 10.66
N GLY A 142 -8.95 -10.50 11.22
CA GLY A 142 -8.94 -9.83 12.51
C GLY A 142 -9.63 -8.47 12.46
N PRO A 143 -9.88 -7.86 13.64
CA PRO A 143 -10.49 -6.53 13.75
C PRO A 143 -9.59 -5.44 13.17
N GLY A 144 -10.11 -4.21 13.18
CA GLY A 144 -9.40 -2.98 12.91
C GLY A 144 -9.62 -1.95 14.00
N LYS A 145 -9.01 -0.79 13.84
CA LYS A 145 -9.19 0.43 14.67
C LYS A 145 -9.66 1.60 13.80
N ALA A 146 -8.82 2.11 12.91
CA ALA A 146 -9.24 3.06 11.89
C ALA A 146 -10.08 2.40 10.78
N ASN A 147 -9.87 1.11 10.57
CA ASN A 147 -10.60 0.27 9.62
C ASN A 147 -11.33 -0.86 10.36
N ALA A 148 -12.12 -1.67 9.65
CA ALA A 148 -12.84 -2.80 10.23
C ALA A 148 -12.14 -4.16 10.03
N GLN A 149 -10.90 -4.14 9.55
CA GLN A 149 -10.17 -5.34 9.16
C GLN A 149 -8.67 -5.12 9.31
N THR A 150 -7.96 -6.08 9.89
CA THR A 150 -6.50 -6.00 10.12
C THR A 150 -5.70 -5.77 8.83
N LEU A 151 -6.09 -6.41 7.71
CA LEU A 151 -5.49 -6.17 6.40
C LEU A 151 -5.58 -4.69 5.98
N CYS A 152 -6.75 -4.09 6.13
CA CYS A 152 -6.98 -2.70 5.76
C CYS A 152 -6.21 -1.74 6.65
N GLU A 153 -6.10 -2.08 7.93
CA GLU A 153 -5.24 -1.40 8.91
C GLU A 153 -3.77 -1.43 8.46
N ALA A 154 -3.26 -2.62 8.12
CA ALA A 154 -1.90 -2.80 7.64
C ALA A 154 -1.58 -2.00 6.38
N ASN A 155 -2.50 -1.95 5.41
CA ASN A 155 -2.31 -1.16 4.20
C ASN A 155 -2.17 0.34 4.50
N CYS A 156 -3.00 0.88 5.41
CA CYS A 156 -2.90 2.28 5.81
C CYS A 156 -1.58 2.56 6.55
N HIS A 157 -1.19 1.72 7.50
CA HIS A 157 0.06 1.89 8.24
C HIS A 157 1.31 1.76 7.38
N THR A 158 1.27 0.94 6.33
CA THR A 158 2.32 0.87 5.31
C THR A 158 2.57 2.24 4.69
N ASP A 159 1.53 2.93 4.25
CA ASP A 159 1.67 4.22 3.57
C ASP A 159 1.95 5.36 4.56
N PHE A 160 1.38 5.34 5.77
CA PHE A 160 1.73 6.29 6.83
C PHE A 160 3.21 6.20 7.19
N ALA A 161 3.74 5.00 7.40
CA ALA A 161 5.14 4.80 7.76
C ALA A 161 6.10 5.23 6.62
N ARG A 162 5.75 4.97 5.36
CA ARG A 162 6.53 5.40 4.19
C ARG A 162 6.51 6.92 4.03
N GLY A 163 5.35 7.56 4.21
CA GLY A 163 5.23 9.01 4.20
C GLY A 163 6.04 9.66 5.33
N PHE A 164 5.93 9.14 6.54
CA PHE A 164 6.70 9.58 7.69
C PHE A 164 8.23 9.45 7.46
N ASP A 165 8.71 8.32 6.91
CA ASP A 165 10.13 8.12 6.60
C ASP A 165 10.68 9.25 5.71
N ILE A 166 9.92 9.67 4.71
CA ILE A 166 10.34 10.70 3.76
C ILE A 166 10.43 12.08 4.43
N ILE A 167 9.42 12.45 5.24
CA ILE A 167 9.36 13.79 5.84
C ILE A 167 10.05 13.91 7.20
N ARG A 168 10.44 12.80 7.81
CA ARG A 168 10.90 12.68 9.21
C ARG A 168 11.94 13.73 9.60
N THR A 169 12.91 14.01 8.72
CA THR A 169 13.97 14.98 8.99
C THR A 169 13.50 16.45 9.00
N THR A 170 12.26 16.71 8.65
CA THR A 170 11.66 18.06 8.67
C THR A 170 10.78 18.29 9.89
N LEU A 171 10.50 17.26 10.66
CA LEU A 171 9.69 17.33 11.88
C LEU A 171 10.51 17.83 13.06
N THR A 172 9.85 18.46 14.03
CA THR A 172 10.47 18.69 15.33
C THR A 172 10.64 17.36 16.08
N ALA A 173 11.49 17.35 17.10
CA ALA A 173 11.69 16.14 17.92
C ALA A 173 10.38 15.68 18.58
N GLU A 174 9.55 16.62 19.03
CA GLU A 174 8.25 16.35 19.65
C GLU A 174 7.26 15.76 18.64
N GLU A 175 7.20 16.27 17.42
CA GLU A 175 6.36 15.74 16.35
C GLU A 175 6.81 14.36 15.90
N ASP A 176 8.13 14.16 15.71
CA ASP A 176 8.70 12.85 15.37
C ASP A 176 8.31 11.82 16.42
N GLN A 177 8.53 12.10 17.70
CA GLN A 177 8.17 11.21 18.79
C GLN A 177 6.66 10.99 18.87
N TYR A 178 5.87 12.03 18.73
CA TYR A 178 4.39 11.94 18.82
C TYR A 178 3.82 11.02 17.74
N ILE A 179 4.24 11.17 16.49
CA ILE A 179 3.81 10.32 15.39
C ILE A 179 4.34 8.90 15.57
N ALA A 180 5.63 8.75 15.91
CA ALA A 180 6.25 7.45 16.10
C ALA A 180 5.54 6.61 17.17
N GLU A 181 5.26 7.19 18.34
CA GLU A 181 4.67 6.46 19.47
C GLU A 181 3.15 6.23 19.25
N ARG A 182 2.41 7.30 18.92
CA ARG A 182 0.95 7.26 18.93
C ARG A 182 0.34 6.66 17.65
N LEU A 183 1.02 6.74 16.51
CA LEU A 183 0.53 6.17 15.27
C LEU A 183 1.29 4.91 14.87
N LEU A 184 2.61 4.99 14.71
CA LEU A 184 3.36 3.88 14.11
C LEU A 184 3.54 2.71 15.08
N ARG A 185 4.03 2.93 16.30
CA ARG A 185 4.18 1.86 17.30
C ARG A 185 2.83 1.30 17.71
N SER A 186 1.86 2.16 18.00
CA SER A 186 0.49 1.74 18.32
C SER A 186 -0.12 0.86 17.20
N GLY A 187 0.14 1.23 15.94
CA GLY A 187 -0.28 0.42 14.78
C GLY A 187 0.46 -0.91 14.67
N ALA A 188 1.78 -0.92 14.86
CA ALA A 188 2.58 -2.16 14.82
C ALA A 188 2.14 -3.14 15.91
N GLU A 189 1.98 -2.69 17.14
CA GLU A 189 1.53 -3.50 18.28
C GLU A 189 0.12 -4.05 18.06
N PHE A 190 -0.78 -3.24 17.52
CA PHE A 190 -2.12 -3.69 17.12
C PHE A 190 -2.05 -4.80 16.06
N LEU A 191 -1.26 -4.60 15.00
CA LEU A 191 -1.09 -5.58 13.94
C LEU A 191 -0.43 -6.87 14.43
N MET A 192 0.56 -6.79 15.33
CA MET A 192 1.18 -7.96 15.97
C MET A 192 0.18 -8.75 16.81
N LYS A 193 -0.64 -8.07 17.59
CA LYS A 193 -1.69 -8.68 18.43
C LYS A 193 -2.74 -9.41 17.60
N HIS A 194 -3.10 -8.88 16.42
CA HIS A 194 -4.23 -9.35 15.63
C HIS A 194 -3.84 -10.02 14.29
N ARG A 195 -2.57 -10.43 14.15
CA ARG A 195 -2.19 -11.20 12.95
C ARG A 195 -2.98 -12.51 12.88
N CYS A 196 -3.28 -12.97 11.67
CA CYS A 196 -4.18 -14.11 11.46
C CYS A 196 -3.50 -15.47 11.67
N ASN A 197 -2.16 -15.54 11.77
CA ASN A 197 -1.37 -16.76 11.97
C ASN A 197 -1.68 -17.84 10.92
N GLN A 198 -1.64 -17.49 9.66
CA GLN A 198 -1.95 -18.37 8.54
C GLN A 198 -1.04 -18.10 7.34
N ILE A 199 -0.96 -19.02 6.40
CA ILE A 199 -0.39 -18.79 5.08
C ILE A 199 -1.45 -18.05 4.26
N HIS A 200 -1.23 -16.78 3.97
CA HIS A 200 -2.21 -15.93 3.27
C HIS A 200 -1.62 -14.59 2.84
N ASN A 201 -2.17 -13.98 1.77
CA ASN A 201 -1.77 -12.62 1.35
C ASN A 201 -2.00 -11.57 2.45
N HIS A 202 -2.98 -11.74 3.33
CA HIS A 202 -3.22 -10.86 4.48
C HIS A 202 -2.01 -10.83 5.41
N GLU A 203 -1.43 -11.99 5.74
CA GLU A 203 -0.22 -12.06 6.57
C GLU A 203 0.98 -11.39 5.92
N VAL A 204 1.12 -11.52 4.59
CA VAL A 204 2.14 -10.78 3.84
C VAL A 204 1.98 -9.27 4.06
N LYS A 205 0.76 -8.73 3.90
CA LYS A 205 0.51 -7.29 4.08
C LYS A 205 0.68 -6.84 5.53
N ILE A 206 0.23 -7.63 6.49
CA ILE A 206 0.38 -7.35 7.93
C ILE A 206 1.88 -7.32 8.29
N SER A 207 2.62 -8.36 7.92
CA SER A 207 4.06 -8.42 8.15
C SER A 207 4.83 -7.33 7.40
N THR A 208 4.40 -6.96 6.19
CA THR A 208 4.94 -5.82 5.45
C THR A 208 4.83 -4.51 6.24
N ALA A 209 3.66 -4.21 6.78
CA ALA A 209 3.44 -2.99 7.57
C ALA A 209 4.30 -2.96 8.83
N ILE A 210 4.33 -4.07 9.59
CA ILE A 210 5.15 -4.19 10.81
C ILE A 210 6.64 -4.03 10.47
N GLY A 211 7.10 -4.71 9.41
CA GLY A 211 8.50 -4.65 8.97
C GLY A 211 8.92 -3.26 8.49
N ILE A 212 8.05 -2.55 7.78
CA ILE A 212 8.30 -1.16 7.36
C ILE A 212 8.38 -0.23 8.58
N ILE A 213 7.46 -0.36 9.53
CA ILE A 213 7.51 0.43 10.78
C ILE A 213 8.80 0.11 11.53
N GLY A 214 9.18 -1.17 11.65
CA GLY A 214 10.45 -1.59 12.26
C GLY A 214 11.66 -0.96 11.58
N ALA A 215 11.72 -0.98 10.25
CA ALA A 215 12.80 -0.36 9.49
C ALA A 215 12.87 1.17 9.68
N VAL A 216 11.72 1.84 9.68
CA VAL A 216 11.63 3.30 9.84
C VAL A 216 12.03 3.74 11.24
N LEU A 217 11.64 2.99 12.27
CA LEU A 217 11.92 3.30 13.67
C LEU A 217 13.24 2.70 14.18
N ASP A 218 13.99 1.97 13.35
CA ASP A 218 15.18 1.19 13.74
C ASP A 218 14.88 0.21 14.89
N ASP A 219 13.72 -0.46 14.85
CA ASP A 219 13.23 -1.36 15.89
C ASP A 219 13.35 -2.83 15.46
N ASN A 220 14.36 -3.50 16.02
CA ASN A 220 14.63 -4.90 15.70
C ASN A 220 13.56 -5.87 16.19
N VAL A 221 12.76 -5.52 17.21
CA VAL A 221 11.67 -6.39 17.70
C VAL A 221 10.60 -6.51 16.61
N TYR A 222 10.24 -5.40 15.99
CA TYR A 222 9.27 -5.40 14.89
C TYR A 222 9.83 -6.07 13.64
N LEU A 223 11.12 -5.84 13.32
CA LEU A 223 11.78 -6.51 12.19
C LEU A 223 11.83 -8.02 12.37
N GLU A 224 12.29 -8.51 13.53
CA GLU A 224 12.33 -9.95 13.84
C GLU A 224 10.93 -10.57 13.76
N PHE A 225 9.92 -9.90 14.33
CA PHE A 225 8.55 -10.38 14.26
C PHE A 225 8.03 -10.46 12.83
N ALA A 226 8.22 -9.42 12.06
CA ALA A 226 7.72 -9.33 10.68
C ALA A 226 8.39 -10.35 9.74
N ILE A 227 9.69 -10.61 9.92
CA ILE A 227 10.48 -11.35 8.95
C ILE A 227 10.70 -12.80 9.38
N ASN A 228 11.14 -13.02 10.62
CA ASN A 228 11.65 -14.33 11.06
C ASN A 228 10.68 -15.11 11.95
N SER A 229 9.57 -14.51 12.43
CA SER A 229 8.59 -15.25 13.21
C SER A 229 7.82 -16.26 12.34
N GLN A 230 7.21 -17.24 12.98
CA GLN A 230 6.23 -18.11 12.31
C GLN A 230 5.15 -17.23 11.66
N TYR A 231 4.82 -17.49 10.40
CA TYR A 231 3.95 -16.70 9.51
C TYR A 231 4.51 -15.32 9.10
N GLY A 232 5.75 -14.95 9.47
CA GLY A 232 6.43 -13.76 8.94
C GLY A 232 6.77 -13.89 7.45
N LEU A 233 7.34 -12.84 6.85
CA LEU A 233 7.57 -12.79 5.40
C LEU A 233 8.44 -13.95 4.89
N ARG A 234 9.48 -14.34 5.63
CA ARG A 234 10.32 -15.52 5.29
C ARG A 234 9.49 -16.79 5.28
N TYR A 235 8.70 -17.02 6.33
CA TYR A 235 7.82 -18.19 6.43
C TYR A 235 6.83 -18.26 5.28
N GLN A 236 6.21 -17.12 4.89
CA GLN A 236 5.30 -17.05 3.74
C GLN A 236 6.00 -17.46 2.44
N LEU A 237 7.22 -16.97 2.18
CA LEU A 237 7.99 -17.36 1.00
C LEU A 237 8.35 -18.84 0.98
N GLU A 238 8.69 -19.41 2.13
CA GLU A 238 9.10 -20.82 2.26
C GLU A 238 7.94 -21.81 2.12
N HIS A 239 6.72 -21.42 2.53
CA HIS A 239 5.59 -22.35 2.66
C HIS A 239 4.40 -22.07 1.74
N ALA A 240 4.31 -20.87 1.16
CA ALA A 240 3.17 -20.48 0.32
C ALA A 240 3.46 -20.62 -1.17
N LEU A 241 4.69 -20.85 -1.58
CA LEU A 241 5.01 -20.96 -3.01
C LEU A 241 4.86 -22.40 -3.50
N MET A 242 4.17 -22.55 -4.62
CA MET A 242 4.15 -23.78 -5.38
C MET A 242 5.54 -24.05 -5.99
N PRO A 243 5.86 -25.29 -6.43
CA PRO A 243 7.19 -25.61 -6.96
C PRO A 243 7.65 -24.74 -8.13
N ASP A 244 6.73 -24.25 -8.94
CA ASP A 244 6.97 -23.33 -10.07
C ASP A 244 7.16 -21.87 -9.64
N GLY A 245 6.88 -21.53 -8.37
CA GLY A 245 6.93 -20.18 -7.85
C GLY A 245 5.58 -19.45 -7.79
N MET A 246 4.48 -20.09 -8.21
CA MET A 246 3.14 -19.54 -8.09
C MET A 246 2.73 -19.39 -6.63
N TRP A 247 2.10 -18.28 -6.29
CA TRP A 247 1.48 -18.08 -4.99
C TRP A 247 0.30 -19.05 -4.82
N PHE A 248 0.19 -19.74 -3.68
CA PHE A 248 -0.70 -20.89 -3.46
C PHE A 248 -2.20 -20.59 -3.68
N GLU A 249 -2.63 -19.33 -3.53
CA GLU A 249 -4.03 -18.93 -3.77
C GLU A 249 -4.46 -19.12 -5.24
N GLY A 250 -3.51 -19.39 -6.14
CA GLY A 250 -3.77 -19.93 -7.47
C GLY A 250 -4.39 -18.94 -8.46
N SER A 251 -4.39 -17.63 -8.15
CA SER A 251 -4.75 -16.58 -9.10
C SER A 251 -3.58 -15.61 -9.32
N LEU A 252 -3.42 -15.12 -10.53
CA LEU A 252 -2.40 -14.11 -10.81
C LEU A 252 -2.68 -12.78 -10.11
N HIS A 253 -3.95 -12.46 -9.86
CA HIS A 253 -4.33 -11.30 -9.06
C HIS A 253 -3.73 -11.37 -7.65
N TYR A 254 -3.95 -12.46 -6.91
CA TYR A 254 -3.40 -12.65 -5.57
C TYR A 254 -1.89 -12.90 -5.57
N HIS A 255 -1.36 -13.51 -6.64
CA HIS A 255 0.09 -13.63 -6.83
C HIS A 255 0.77 -12.24 -6.84
N PHE A 256 0.25 -11.30 -7.64
CA PHE A 256 0.75 -9.93 -7.66
C PHE A 256 0.44 -9.16 -6.38
N TYR A 257 -0.70 -9.42 -5.76
CA TYR A 257 -1.05 -8.77 -4.48
C TYR A 257 -0.07 -9.13 -3.37
N ALA A 258 0.34 -10.41 -3.28
CA ALA A 258 1.40 -10.86 -2.38
C ALA A 258 2.76 -10.27 -2.76
N LEU A 259 3.17 -10.36 -4.05
CA LEU A 259 4.41 -9.76 -4.56
C LEU A 259 4.52 -8.28 -4.23
N GLN A 260 3.44 -7.52 -4.39
CA GLN A 260 3.41 -6.10 -4.05
C GLN A 260 3.70 -5.87 -2.56
N GLY A 261 3.17 -6.71 -1.67
CA GLY A 261 3.50 -6.64 -0.24
C GLY A 261 5.00 -6.86 0.00
N PHE A 262 5.54 -7.96 -0.50
CA PHE A 262 6.96 -8.28 -0.38
C PHE A 262 7.85 -7.15 -0.93
N PHE A 263 7.61 -6.68 -2.14
CA PHE A 263 8.44 -5.65 -2.77
C PHE A 263 8.29 -4.27 -2.10
N THR A 264 7.12 -3.96 -1.55
CA THR A 264 6.96 -2.74 -0.75
C THR A 264 7.86 -2.79 0.49
N TYR A 265 7.94 -3.94 1.17
CA TYR A 265 8.87 -4.15 2.26
C TYR A 265 10.34 -4.06 1.80
N GLU A 266 10.71 -4.76 0.72
CA GLU A 266 12.08 -4.81 0.23
C GLU A 266 12.64 -3.45 -0.17
N LYS A 267 11.81 -2.54 -0.68
CA LYS A 267 12.19 -1.15 -0.95
C LYS A 267 12.66 -0.40 0.30
N MET A 268 12.16 -0.78 1.48
CA MET A 268 12.60 -0.23 2.77
C MET A 268 13.79 -0.99 3.36
N ALA A 269 13.87 -2.29 3.13
CA ALA A 269 14.85 -3.20 3.75
C ALA A 269 16.10 -3.42 2.90
N SER A 270 16.15 -2.90 1.67
CA SER A 270 17.25 -3.13 0.72
C SER A 270 18.61 -2.79 1.35
N GLY A 271 19.51 -3.77 1.31
CA GLY A 271 20.86 -3.63 1.89
C GLY A 271 20.95 -3.92 3.38
N SER A 272 19.85 -4.20 4.08
CA SER A 272 19.85 -4.64 5.48
C SER A 272 19.94 -6.18 5.58
N ASP A 273 20.26 -6.67 6.78
CA ASP A 273 20.29 -8.11 7.09
C ASP A 273 18.89 -8.74 7.08
N TYR A 274 17.85 -7.93 7.12
CA TYR A 274 16.45 -8.34 7.06
C TYR A 274 15.89 -8.43 5.64
N SER A 275 16.63 -8.04 4.62
CA SER A 275 16.21 -8.18 3.21
C SER A 275 16.24 -9.65 2.76
N LEU A 276 15.19 -10.06 2.06
CA LEU A 276 15.04 -11.38 1.48
C LEU A 276 15.36 -11.43 -0.03
N LEU A 277 15.81 -10.32 -0.62
CA LEU A 277 16.08 -10.17 -2.06
C LEU A 277 17.11 -11.20 -2.60
N LYS A 278 18.03 -11.65 -1.77
CA LYS A 278 19.06 -12.64 -2.14
C LYS A 278 18.53 -14.07 -2.17
N THR A 279 17.29 -14.31 -1.74
CA THR A 279 16.68 -15.65 -1.78
C THR A 279 16.28 -16.03 -3.21
N ALA A 280 16.17 -17.34 -3.47
CA ALA A 280 15.71 -17.83 -4.78
C ALA A 280 14.20 -17.68 -5.01
N TYR A 281 13.43 -17.24 -4.00
CA TYR A 281 11.97 -17.17 -4.07
C TYR A 281 11.47 -16.08 -5.01
N TYR A 282 11.99 -14.86 -4.88
CA TYR A 282 11.52 -13.74 -5.71
C TYR A 282 11.77 -13.95 -7.21
N PRO A 283 12.95 -14.40 -7.68
CA PRO A 283 13.13 -14.71 -9.10
C PRO A 283 12.13 -15.74 -9.62
N LYS A 284 11.79 -16.78 -8.81
CA LYS A 284 10.75 -17.75 -9.18
C LYS A 284 9.38 -17.10 -9.31
N MET A 285 8.96 -16.32 -8.29
CA MET A 285 7.69 -15.60 -8.33
C MET A 285 7.61 -14.66 -9.53
N LEU A 286 8.66 -13.90 -9.81
CA LEU A 286 8.70 -12.95 -10.93
C LEU A 286 8.63 -13.64 -12.30
N SER A 287 9.08 -14.88 -12.42
CA SER A 287 9.06 -15.64 -13.67
C SER A 287 7.67 -16.21 -14.01
N VAL A 288 6.83 -16.50 -13.00
CA VAL A 288 5.51 -17.11 -13.22
C VAL A 288 4.62 -16.30 -14.17
N PRO A 289 4.41 -14.99 -13.98
CA PRO A 289 3.57 -14.21 -14.89
C PRO A 289 4.16 -14.17 -16.32
N LEU A 290 5.49 -14.21 -16.45
CA LEU A 290 6.15 -14.18 -17.77
C LEU A 290 5.91 -15.48 -18.57
N THR A 291 5.89 -16.62 -17.89
CA THR A 291 5.63 -17.93 -18.53
C THR A 291 4.17 -18.12 -18.92
N GLN A 292 3.25 -17.35 -18.33
CA GLN A 292 1.81 -17.41 -18.58
C GLN A 292 1.30 -16.26 -19.48
N LEU A 293 2.19 -15.34 -19.86
CA LEU A 293 1.83 -14.15 -20.62
C LEU A 293 1.46 -14.51 -22.06
N MET A 294 0.29 -14.09 -22.49
CA MET A 294 -0.19 -14.22 -23.85
C MET A 294 0.46 -13.15 -24.75
N PRO A 295 0.49 -13.36 -26.09
CA PRO A 295 1.12 -12.41 -27.02
C PRO A 295 0.56 -10.99 -26.99
N ASP A 296 -0.70 -10.83 -26.59
CA ASP A 296 -1.39 -9.55 -26.45
C ASP A 296 -1.20 -8.90 -25.07
N MET A 297 -0.28 -9.42 -24.26
CA MET A 297 0.01 -9.00 -22.88
C MET A 297 -1.12 -9.31 -21.87
N THR A 298 -2.05 -10.21 -22.22
CA THR A 298 -3.04 -10.69 -21.27
C THR A 298 -2.53 -11.87 -20.46
N LEU A 299 -3.09 -12.03 -19.28
CA LEU A 299 -2.85 -13.13 -18.36
C LEU A 299 -4.10 -14.01 -18.25
N PRO A 300 -3.96 -15.32 -18.05
CA PRO A 300 -5.11 -16.20 -17.90
C PRO A 300 -5.93 -15.83 -16.64
N LYS A 301 -7.25 -15.84 -16.80
CA LYS A 301 -8.20 -15.65 -15.70
C LYS A 301 -8.43 -16.97 -15.00
N ILE A 302 -7.67 -17.24 -13.97
CA ILE A 302 -7.77 -18.47 -13.18
C ILE A 302 -8.16 -18.10 -11.76
N ASN A 303 -9.10 -18.81 -11.17
CA ASN A 303 -9.60 -18.60 -9.81
C ASN A 303 -10.12 -17.16 -9.59
N ASP A 304 -9.86 -16.58 -8.44
CA ASP A 304 -10.33 -15.26 -8.03
C ASP A 304 -9.54 -14.13 -8.74
N CYS A 305 -9.96 -13.82 -9.95
CA CYS A 305 -9.42 -12.76 -10.78
C CYS A 305 -10.40 -11.59 -10.93
N VAL A 306 -9.89 -10.37 -10.89
CA VAL A 306 -10.71 -9.17 -11.06
C VAL A 306 -10.88 -8.85 -12.54
N ASN A 307 -12.12 -8.63 -12.99
CA ASN A 307 -12.40 -8.18 -14.35
C ASN A 307 -11.73 -6.83 -14.66
N GLY A 308 -11.14 -6.72 -15.84
CA GLY A 308 -10.42 -5.51 -16.28
C GLY A 308 -8.95 -5.47 -15.85
N GLN A 309 -8.46 -6.45 -15.11
CA GLN A 309 -7.06 -6.57 -14.69
C GLN A 309 -6.32 -7.73 -15.40
N GLU A 310 -6.76 -8.09 -16.58
CA GLU A 310 -6.20 -9.21 -17.34
C GLU A 310 -4.83 -8.89 -17.95
N LYS A 311 -4.52 -7.62 -18.20
CA LYS A 311 -3.23 -7.23 -18.77
C LYS A 311 -2.14 -7.13 -17.71
N LEU A 312 -0.95 -7.59 -18.05
CA LEU A 312 0.23 -7.42 -17.19
C LEU A 312 0.65 -5.95 -17.19
N THR A 313 0.34 -5.25 -16.10
CA THR A 313 0.60 -3.82 -15.94
C THR A 313 1.38 -3.45 -14.66
N HIS A 314 1.93 -4.45 -13.97
CA HIS A 314 2.59 -4.33 -12.66
C HIS A 314 4.03 -3.78 -12.80
N THR A 315 4.14 -2.58 -13.39
CA THR A 315 5.42 -1.92 -13.62
C THR A 315 6.13 -1.53 -12.33
N ASP A 316 5.39 -1.25 -11.25
CA ASP A 316 5.91 -0.98 -9.91
C ASP A 316 6.77 -2.12 -9.36
N ILE A 317 6.41 -3.36 -9.65
CA ILE A 317 7.16 -4.55 -9.26
C ILE A 317 8.37 -4.75 -10.20
N TYR A 318 8.15 -4.73 -11.53
CA TYR A 318 9.20 -5.04 -12.48
C TYR A 318 10.25 -3.94 -12.65
N GLU A 319 9.94 -2.66 -12.37
CA GLU A 319 10.95 -1.59 -12.29
C GLU A 319 11.97 -1.87 -11.19
N TYR A 320 11.50 -2.19 -9.98
CA TYR A 320 12.37 -2.51 -8.87
C TYR A 320 13.13 -3.84 -9.09
N ALA A 321 12.45 -4.87 -9.63
CA ALA A 321 13.08 -6.15 -9.95
C ALA A 321 14.18 -5.99 -11.00
N TRP A 322 13.96 -5.21 -12.05
CA TRP A 322 14.94 -4.90 -13.09
C TRP A 322 16.14 -4.13 -12.51
N TRP A 323 15.87 -3.13 -11.71
CA TRP A 323 16.92 -2.36 -11.05
C TRP A 323 17.81 -3.23 -10.14
N TYR A 324 17.23 -4.16 -9.39
CA TYR A 324 17.96 -4.98 -8.45
C TYR A 324 18.64 -6.19 -9.08
N TYR A 325 17.92 -6.97 -9.90
CA TYR A 325 18.43 -8.22 -10.46
C TYR A 325 19.13 -8.05 -11.81
N GLY A 326 18.84 -7.01 -12.57
CA GLY A 326 19.41 -6.79 -13.91
C GLY A 326 18.99 -7.83 -14.94
N THR A 327 17.94 -8.61 -14.68
CA THR A 327 17.48 -9.71 -15.52
C THR A 327 16.92 -9.18 -16.85
N PRO A 328 17.49 -9.53 -18.02
CA PRO A 328 17.12 -8.94 -19.32
C PRO A 328 15.65 -9.07 -19.67
N GLU A 329 14.99 -10.16 -19.26
CA GLU A 329 13.58 -10.43 -19.49
C GLU A 329 12.67 -9.38 -18.82
N TYR A 330 13.03 -8.88 -17.63
CA TYR A 330 12.27 -7.82 -16.95
C TYR A 330 12.38 -6.49 -17.72
N GLY A 331 13.56 -6.16 -18.23
CA GLY A 331 13.77 -4.98 -19.06
C GLY A 331 13.01 -5.06 -20.39
N GLN A 332 12.97 -6.24 -21.02
CA GLN A 332 12.18 -6.47 -22.25
C GLN A 332 10.67 -6.32 -21.98
N LEU A 333 10.18 -6.90 -20.88
CA LEU A 333 8.79 -6.75 -20.45
C LEU A 333 8.42 -5.27 -20.23
N LEU A 334 9.24 -4.53 -19.50
CA LEU A 334 9.01 -3.10 -19.26
C LEU A 334 8.98 -2.30 -20.58
N LYS A 335 9.91 -2.59 -21.50
CA LYS A 335 9.91 -1.97 -22.83
C LYS A 335 8.63 -2.26 -23.60
N GLN A 336 8.12 -3.48 -23.54
CA GLN A 336 6.87 -3.86 -24.19
C GLN A 336 5.67 -3.14 -23.55
N ILE A 337 5.57 -3.11 -22.21
CA ILE A 337 4.50 -2.38 -21.51
C ILE A 337 4.53 -0.90 -21.88
N TYR A 338 5.70 -0.27 -21.86
CA TYR A 338 5.84 1.16 -22.13
C TYR A 338 5.75 1.54 -23.61
N SER A 339 5.72 0.57 -24.51
CA SER A 339 5.32 0.85 -25.91
C SER A 339 3.83 1.20 -26.05
N GLN A 340 3.01 0.85 -25.06
CA GLN A 340 1.55 1.05 -25.07
C GLN A 340 1.06 2.06 -24.03
N ARG A 341 1.91 2.50 -23.11
CA ARG A 341 1.55 3.42 -22.01
C ARG A 341 2.75 4.25 -21.55
N PRO A 342 2.54 5.44 -20.97
CA PRO A 342 3.63 6.27 -20.47
C PRO A 342 4.33 5.61 -19.26
N ARG A 343 5.64 5.88 -19.12
CA ARG A 343 6.47 5.49 -17.98
C ARG A 343 6.40 6.56 -16.90
N ASN A 344 5.35 6.56 -16.11
CA ASN A 344 4.99 7.65 -15.19
C ASN A 344 4.75 7.21 -13.74
N SER A 345 5.13 5.99 -13.36
CA SER A 345 5.00 5.54 -11.97
C SER A 345 6.12 6.11 -11.08
N ILE A 346 5.86 6.17 -9.77
CA ILE A 346 6.88 6.52 -8.77
C ILE A 346 8.08 5.56 -8.87
N ASP A 347 7.84 4.27 -9.02
CA ASP A 347 8.92 3.28 -9.14
C ASP A 347 9.78 3.50 -10.38
N ALA A 348 9.19 3.90 -11.50
CA ALA A 348 9.93 4.28 -12.71
C ALA A 348 10.84 5.51 -12.49
N LEU A 349 10.43 6.44 -11.64
CA LEU A 349 11.27 7.60 -11.31
C LEU A 349 12.52 7.22 -10.51
N PHE A 350 12.38 6.32 -9.54
CA PHE A 350 13.45 5.99 -8.61
C PHE A 350 14.32 4.82 -9.08
N TYR A 351 13.76 3.85 -9.79
CA TYR A 351 14.42 2.61 -10.17
C TYR A 351 14.62 2.45 -11.70
N GLY A 352 13.99 3.27 -12.50
CA GLY A 352 14.05 3.22 -13.96
C GLY A 352 15.35 3.64 -14.63
#